data_beb7d00998c46775c079411f2fb26cd5
#
_entry.id   beb7d00998c46775c079411f2fb26cd5
#
_cell.length_a   1.000
_cell.length_b   1.000
_cell.length_c   1.000
_cell.angle_alpha   90.00
_cell.angle_beta   90.00
_cell.angle_gamma   90.00
#
_symmetry.space_group_name_H-M   'P 1'
#
loop_
_entity.id
_entity.type
_entity.pdbx_description
1 polymer ?
#
loop_
_entity_poly.entity_id
_entity_poly.type
_entity_poly.pdbx_seq_one_letter_code
_entity_poly.pdbx_strand_id
1 'polypeptide(L)'
;FETQLRYVEGEKAGQPFLLEEWQRKIVRDLFGWLREDGTRRYRIAYIEVPRKNGKSTFAAGLALYLLLCDREERPQVYSCAGDREQASIVFRAAREMITGGTPSLQAESDLRQYEIRGTRRGGWYMATSAEAYSAHGKSPHGIIFDELHTQPNRMLWDAMLTGRGARRQPLVVAITTAGHDRSSICWEMHQRAAAAIANPDSDPTFYGV
;
A
#
# COMPACT_ATOMS: atom_id res chain seq x y z
N PHE A 1 -8.88 10.63 1.87
CA PHE A 1 -9.32 10.12 0.57
C PHE A 1 -10.37 11.06 -0.05
N GLU A 2 -11.60 11.02 0.40
CA GLU A 2 -12.77 11.60 -0.26
C GLU A 2 -12.69 13.12 -0.48
N THR A 3 -11.98 13.85 0.38
CA THR A 3 -11.83 15.30 0.29
C THR A 3 -10.70 15.74 -0.64
N GLN A 4 -9.66 14.92 -0.82
CA GLN A 4 -8.42 15.30 -1.51
C GLN A 4 -8.23 14.59 -2.84
N LEU A 5 -8.61 13.30 -2.92
CA LEU A 5 -8.38 12.46 -4.09
C LEU A 5 -9.56 12.50 -5.06
N ARG A 6 -9.26 12.26 -6.34
CA ARG A 6 -10.24 12.14 -7.42
C ARG A 6 -10.05 10.82 -8.15
N TYR A 7 -11.14 10.28 -8.72
CA TYR A 7 -11.02 9.19 -9.67
C TYR A 7 -10.22 9.63 -10.88
N VAL A 8 -9.33 8.77 -11.35
CA VAL A 8 -8.40 9.12 -12.44
C VAL A 8 -8.89 8.67 -13.81
N GLU A 9 -9.79 7.68 -13.86
CA GLU A 9 -10.28 7.09 -15.11
C GLU A 9 -11.74 6.64 -15.02
N GLY A 10 -12.31 6.27 -16.18
CA GLY A 10 -13.68 5.80 -16.30
C GLY A 10 -14.73 6.90 -16.18
N GLU A 11 -15.99 6.52 -16.03
CA GLU A 11 -17.13 7.44 -15.97
C GLU A 11 -17.08 8.39 -14.75
N LYS A 12 -16.37 8.02 -13.71
CA LYS A 12 -16.20 8.82 -12.48
C LYS A 12 -14.98 9.74 -12.52
N ALA A 13 -14.21 9.78 -13.63
CA ALA A 13 -13.00 10.60 -13.71
C ALA A 13 -13.25 12.05 -13.28
N GLY A 14 -12.37 12.60 -12.44
CA GLY A 14 -12.49 13.95 -11.85
C GLY A 14 -13.47 14.09 -10.67
N GLN A 15 -14.33 13.11 -10.43
CA GLN A 15 -15.21 13.11 -9.25
C GLN A 15 -14.42 12.77 -7.97
N PRO A 16 -14.89 13.19 -6.78
CA PRO A 16 -14.28 12.77 -5.51
C PRO A 16 -14.14 11.26 -5.42
N PHE A 17 -12.96 10.79 -4.96
CA PHE A 17 -12.73 9.38 -4.75
C PHE A 17 -13.45 8.90 -3.48
N LEU A 18 -14.73 8.56 -3.65
CA LEU A 18 -15.55 8.03 -2.55
C LEU A 18 -15.19 6.57 -2.31
N LEU A 19 -14.83 6.28 -1.06
CA LEU A 19 -14.53 4.90 -0.66
C LEU A 19 -15.83 4.08 -0.64
N GLU A 20 -15.78 2.89 -1.22
CA GLU A 20 -16.80 1.87 -1.04
C GLU A 20 -16.82 1.38 0.43
N GLU A 21 -17.90 0.75 0.87
CA GLU A 21 -18.04 0.34 2.27
C GLU A 21 -16.91 -0.59 2.76
N TRP A 22 -16.52 -1.55 1.92
CA TRP A 22 -15.41 -2.45 2.24
C TRP A 22 -14.05 -1.71 2.34
N GLN A 23 -13.82 -0.69 1.51
CA GLN A 23 -12.62 0.15 1.56
C GLN A 23 -12.61 1.01 2.82
N ARG A 24 -13.76 1.60 3.19
CA ARG A 24 -13.91 2.37 4.43
C ARG A 24 -13.62 1.51 5.66
N LYS A 25 -14.13 0.28 5.66
CA LYS A 25 -13.86 -0.66 6.75
C LYS A 25 -12.37 -0.91 6.88
N ILE A 26 -11.67 -1.23 5.77
CA ILE A 26 -10.22 -1.47 5.76
C ILE A 26 -9.45 -0.25 6.25
N VAL A 27 -9.75 0.96 5.74
CA VAL A 27 -9.07 2.20 6.17
C VAL A 27 -9.27 2.45 7.66
N ARG A 28 -10.50 2.28 8.17
CA ARG A 28 -10.82 2.44 9.59
C ARG A 28 -10.04 1.43 10.45
N ASP A 29 -10.02 0.18 10.04
CA ASP A 29 -9.34 -0.87 10.79
C ASP A 29 -7.82 -0.66 10.77
N LEU A 30 -7.22 -0.37 9.61
CA LEU A 30 -5.76 -0.22 9.50
C LEU A 30 -5.23 1.02 10.23
N PHE A 31 -5.95 2.13 10.21
CA PHE A 31 -5.45 3.41 10.72
C PHE A 31 -6.12 3.86 12.02
N GLY A 32 -7.24 3.28 12.38
CA GLY A 32 -7.99 3.63 13.59
C GLY A 32 -7.62 2.79 14.83
N TRP A 33 -7.17 1.55 14.64
CA TRP A 33 -6.77 0.70 15.77
C TRP A 33 -5.31 0.96 16.15
N LEU A 34 -5.13 1.48 17.37
CA LEU A 34 -3.83 1.82 17.92
C LEU A 34 -3.50 0.91 19.10
N ARG A 35 -2.21 0.76 19.36
CA ARG A 35 -1.65 0.16 20.57
C ARG A 35 -1.60 1.19 21.69
N GLU A 36 -1.30 0.76 22.89
CA GLU A 36 -1.11 1.63 24.08
C GLU A 36 -0.05 2.72 23.85
N ASP A 37 1.01 2.43 23.09
CA ASP A 37 2.08 3.37 22.73
C ASP A 37 1.69 4.37 21.63
N GLY A 38 0.41 4.35 21.19
CA GLY A 38 -0.13 5.19 20.12
C GLY A 38 0.31 4.79 18.72
N THR A 39 1.02 3.66 18.55
CA THR A 39 1.37 3.16 17.22
C THR A 39 0.25 2.31 16.63
N ARG A 40 0.25 2.18 15.31
CA ARG A 40 -0.71 1.33 14.56
C ARG A 40 -0.64 -0.11 15.05
N ARG A 41 -1.82 -0.73 15.28
CA ARG A 41 -1.93 -2.14 15.64
C ARG A 41 -1.39 -3.04 14.55
N TYR A 42 -1.89 -2.85 13.31
CA TYR A 42 -1.58 -3.72 12.19
C TYR A 42 -0.28 -3.32 11.49
N ARG A 43 0.53 -4.31 11.14
CA ARG A 43 1.83 -4.15 10.47
C ARG A 43 1.86 -4.79 9.09
N ILE A 44 0.98 -5.76 8.86
CA ILE A 44 0.76 -6.42 7.58
C ILE A 44 -0.73 -6.50 7.36
N ALA A 45 -1.18 -6.10 6.17
CA ALA A 45 -2.54 -6.27 5.70
C ALA A 45 -2.55 -7.13 4.44
N TYR A 46 -3.37 -8.16 4.42
CA TYR A 46 -3.67 -8.97 3.24
C TYR A 46 -5.14 -8.77 2.87
N ILE A 47 -5.36 -8.29 1.67
CA ILE A 47 -6.68 -7.88 1.16
C ILE A 47 -6.94 -8.66 -0.12
N GLU A 48 -7.85 -9.63 -0.05
CA GLU A 48 -8.22 -10.45 -1.19
C GLU A 48 -9.59 -10.05 -1.71
N VAL A 49 -9.62 -9.43 -2.89
CA VAL A 49 -10.87 -8.97 -3.52
C VAL A 49 -10.89 -9.34 -5.00
N PRO A 50 -12.08 -9.63 -5.58
CA PRO A 50 -12.21 -9.99 -6.97
C PRO A 50 -11.66 -8.94 -7.93
N ARG A 51 -11.41 -9.32 -9.18
CA ARG A 51 -11.02 -8.40 -10.25
C ARG A 51 -12.07 -7.31 -10.47
N LYS A 52 -11.64 -6.15 -10.99
CA LYS A 52 -12.50 -5.00 -11.34
C LYS A 52 -13.16 -4.28 -10.15
N ASN A 53 -12.65 -4.47 -8.94
CA ASN A 53 -13.11 -3.75 -7.73
C ASN A 53 -12.22 -2.55 -7.35
N GLY A 54 -11.48 -1.96 -8.29
CA GLY A 54 -10.70 -0.75 -8.04
C GLY A 54 -9.50 -0.94 -7.08
N LYS A 55 -8.92 -2.17 -7.02
CA LYS A 55 -7.79 -2.49 -6.12
C LYS A 55 -6.61 -1.54 -6.27
N SER A 56 -6.11 -1.36 -7.50
CA SER A 56 -4.91 -0.55 -7.76
C SER A 56 -5.15 0.93 -7.46
N THR A 57 -6.36 1.45 -7.74
CA THR A 57 -6.77 2.81 -7.37
C THR A 57 -6.81 2.99 -5.85
N PHE A 58 -7.38 2.02 -5.14
CA PHE A 58 -7.40 2.02 -3.67
C PHE A 58 -5.98 1.92 -3.09
N ALA A 59 -5.15 1.04 -3.63
CA ALA A 59 -3.74 0.88 -3.26
C ALA A 59 -2.94 2.17 -3.45
N ALA A 60 -3.19 2.91 -4.55
CA ALA A 60 -2.59 4.23 -4.80
C ALA A 60 -2.97 5.25 -3.72
N GLY A 61 -4.24 5.29 -3.33
CA GLY A 61 -4.71 6.14 -2.24
C GLY A 61 -4.04 5.78 -0.89
N LEU A 62 -3.86 4.49 -0.59
CA LEU A 62 -3.14 4.04 0.61
C LEU A 62 -1.66 4.45 0.58
N ALA A 63 -1.00 4.34 -0.58
CA ALA A 63 0.39 4.78 -0.75
C ALA A 63 0.54 6.29 -0.50
N LEU A 64 -0.38 7.11 -1.03
CA LEU A 64 -0.40 8.55 -0.79
C LEU A 64 -0.67 8.90 0.68
N TYR A 65 -1.56 8.17 1.34
CA TYR A 65 -1.79 8.36 2.77
C TYR A 65 -0.52 8.09 3.59
N LEU A 66 0.18 6.98 3.32
CA LEU A 66 1.42 6.61 3.99
C LEU A 66 2.55 7.61 3.74
N LEU A 67 2.58 8.24 2.55
CA LEU A 67 3.57 9.26 2.21
C LEU A 67 3.28 10.61 2.87
N LEU A 68 2.02 11.07 2.84
CA LEU A 68 1.69 12.47 3.13
C LEU A 68 1.04 12.67 4.51
N CYS A 69 0.31 11.66 5.03
CA CYS A 69 -0.59 11.82 6.18
C CYS A 69 -0.19 11.04 7.43
N ASP A 70 0.56 9.95 7.30
CA ASP A 70 0.78 8.95 8.37
C ASP A 70 1.74 9.39 9.50
N ARG A 71 2.12 10.67 9.54
CA ARG A 71 2.95 11.30 10.60
C ARG A 71 4.35 10.69 10.78
N GLU A 72 4.84 9.92 9.82
CA GLU A 72 6.22 9.45 9.80
C GLU A 72 7.14 10.51 9.20
N GLU A 73 8.33 10.70 9.76
CA GLU A 73 9.33 11.61 9.21
C GLU A 73 10.12 10.91 8.09
N ARG A 74 10.24 11.58 6.95
CA ARG A 74 10.93 11.09 5.75
C ARG A 74 10.48 9.67 5.36
N PRO A 75 9.15 9.43 5.22
CA PRO A 75 8.64 8.11 4.91
C PRO A 75 9.15 7.64 3.54
N GLN A 76 9.54 6.38 3.45
CA GLN A 76 9.87 5.71 2.21
C GLN A 76 8.73 4.76 1.85
N VAL A 77 8.03 5.05 0.76
CA VAL A 77 6.89 4.25 0.30
C VAL A 77 7.25 3.57 -1.02
N TYR A 78 6.85 2.32 -1.15
CA TYR A 78 7.12 1.52 -2.35
C TYR A 78 5.86 0.83 -2.84
N SER A 79 5.59 0.86 -4.14
CA SER A 79 4.75 -0.13 -4.81
C SER A 79 5.62 -1.23 -5.41
N CYS A 80 5.25 -2.46 -5.12
CA CYS A 80 6.00 -3.67 -5.45
C CYS A 80 5.13 -4.60 -6.30
N ALA A 81 5.68 -5.14 -7.37
CA ALA A 81 5.03 -6.18 -8.17
C ALA A 81 6.07 -7.16 -8.74
N GLY A 82 5.62 -8.19 -9.44
CA GLY A 82 6.48 -9.18 -10.06
C GLY A 82 7.46 -8.57 -11.07
N ASP A 83 7.01 -7.55 -11.80
CA ASP A 83 7.83 -6.78 -12.72
C ASP A 83 7.62 -5.27 -12.53
N ARG A 84 8.48 -4.48 -13.19
CA ARG A 84 8.47 -3.02 -13.05
C ARG A 84 7.25 -2.36 -13.67
N GLU A 85 6.72 -2.91 -14.74
CA GLU A 85 5.53 -2.35 -15.41
C GLU A 85 4.31 -2.47 -14.52
N GLN A 86 4.09 -3.64 -13.93
CA GLN A 86 3.03 -3.88 -12.96
C GLN A 86 3.18 -2.99 -11.72
N ALA A 87 4.39 -2.89 -11.14
CA ALA A 87 4.64 -1.99 -10.01
C ALA A 87 4.33 -0.52 -10.33
N SER A 88 4.48 -0.12 -11.60
CA SER A 88 4.21 1.23 -12.07
C SER A 88 2.71 1.55 -12.18
N ILE A 89 1.81 0.57 -12.20
CA ILE A 89 0.35 0.81 -12.30
C ILE A 89 -0.13 1.61 -11.10
N VAL A 90 0.16 1.16 -9.88
CA VAL A 90 -0.22 1.85 -8.64
C VAL A 90 0.45 3.22 -8.54
N PHE A 91 1.72 3.30 -8.94
CA PHE A 91 2.48 4.55 -8.94
C PHE A 91 1.89 5.59 -9.91
N ARG A 92 1.52 5.20 -11.14
CA ARG A 92 0.88 6.08 -12.12
C ARG A 92 -0.47 6.57 -11.61
N ALA A 93 -1.32 5.66 -11.08
CA ALA A 93 -2.59 6.04 -10.49
C ALA A 93 -2.43 7.08 -9.36
N ALA A 94 -1.41 6.93 -8.51
CA ALA A 94 -1.11 7.90 -7.47
C ALA A 94 -0.71 9.27 -8.04
N ARG A 95 0.11 9.30 -9.10
CA ARG A 95 0.47 10.55 -9.80
C ARG A 95 -0.75 11.27 -10.38
N GLU A 96 -1.62 10.50 -11.03
CA GLU A 96 -2.85 11.03 -11.62
C GLU A 96 -3.82 11.54 -10.56
N MET A 97 -3.92 10.84 -9.41
CA MET A 97 -4.69 11.32 -8.25
C MET A 97 -4.18 12.66 -7.71
N ILE A 98 -2.86 12.87 -7.69
CA ILE A 98 -2.28 14.17 -7.29
C ILE A 98 -2.60 15.23 -8.35
N THR A 99 -2.35 14.92 -9.63
CA THR A 99 -2.58 15.86 -10.74
C THR A 99 -4.03 16.32 -10.84
N GLY A 100 -4.96 15.39 -10.68
CA GLY A 100 -6.41 15.67 -10.67
C GLY A 100 -6.97 16.04 -9.29
N GLY A 101 -6.15 16.02 -8.25
CA GLY A 101 -6.55 16.25 -6.87
C GLY A 101 -6.73 17.73 -6.52
N THR A 102 -6.92 17.98 -5.23
CA THR A 102 -7.09 19.37 -4.74
C THR A 102 -5.77 20.16 -4.79
N PRO A 103 -5.84 21.51 -4.86
CA PRO A 103 -4.65 22.37 -4.79
C PRO A 103 -3.79 22.09 -3.54
N SER A 104 -4.41 21.75 -2.41
CA SER A 104 -3.70 21.39 -1.17
C SER A 104 -2.86 20.12 -1.36
N LEU A 105 -3.43 19.07 -1.97
CA LEU A 105 -2.70 17.84 -2.25
C LEU A 105 -1.54 18.08 -3.23
N GLN A 106 -1.77 18.89 -4.26
CA GLN A 106 -0.73 19.25 -5.23
C GLN A 106 0.42 20.01 -4.57
N ALA A 107 0.11 20.97 -3.67
CA ALA A 107 1.12 21.74 -2.94
C ALA A 107 1.96 20.89 -1.96
N GLU A 108 1.38 19.79 -1.44
CA GLU A 108 2.08 18.85 -0.56
C GLU A 108 2.90 17.79 -1.31
N SER A 109 2.91 17.83 -2.66
CA SER A 109 3.52 16.80 -3.51
C SER A 109 4.42 17.41 -4.59
N ASP A 110 5.63 16.88 -4.73
CA ASP A 110 6.56 17.18 -5.84
C ASP A 110 6.65 15.94 -6.76
N LEU A 111 6.08 16.07 -7.97
CA LEU A 111 6.00 14.99 -8.95
C LEU A 111 7.26 14.96 -9.82
N ARG A 112 8.08 13.92 -9.65
CA ARG A 112 9.26 13.64 -10.48
C ARG A 112 9.02 12.45 -11.40
N GLN A 113 9.93 12.22 -12.32
CA GLN A 113 9.76 11.15 -13.32
C GLN A 113 9.53 9.76 -12.70
N TYR A 114 10.27 9.41 -11.66
CA TYR A 114 10.26 8.08 -11.04
C TYR A 114 9.94 8.10 -9.55
N GLU A 115 9.67 9.26 -8.99
CA GLU A 115 9.31 9.40 -7.58
C GLU A 115 8.27 10.50 -7.36
N ILE A 116 7.49 10.34 -6.31
CA ILE A 116 6.63 11.38 -5.74
C ILE A 116 7.26 11.76 -4.41
N ARG A 117 7.55 13.04 -4.19
CA ARG A 117 8.07 13.53 -2.92
C ARG A 117 6.99 14.24 -2.13
N GLY A 118 6.92 13.95 -0.83
CA GLY A 118 6.15 14.72 0.11
C GLY A 118 6.94 15.98 0.51
N THR A 119 6.38 17.16 0.29
CA THR A 119 7.06 18.44 0.57
C THR A 119 7.14 18.73 2.06
N ARG A 120 6.13 18.31 2.84
CA ARG A 120 5.99 18.64 4.26
C ARG A 120 6.95 17.87 5.17
N ARG A 121 7.16 16.56 4.92
CA ARG A 121 7.97 15.66 5.75
C ARG A 121 9.18 15.07 5.04
N GLY A 122 9.43 15.45 3.79
CA GLY A 122 10.61 15.07 3.02
C GLY A 122 10.70 13.59 2.65
N GLY A 123 9.59 12.85 2.68
CA GLY A 123 9.50 11.46 2.23
C GLY A 123 9.38 11.31 0.72
N TRP A 124 9.38 10.07 0.26
CA TRP A 124 9.23 9.77 -1.16
C TRP A 124 8.52 8.42 -1.39
N TYR A 125 7.90 8.31 -2.56
CA TYR A 125 7.22 7.12 -3.05
C TYR A 125 7.72 6.77 -4.45
N MET A 126 8.02 5.49 -4.70
CA MET A 126 8.44 4.98 -6.01
C MET A 126 7.96 3.56 -6.26
N ALA A 127 7.90 3.16 -7.54
CA ALA A 127 7.69 1.79 -7.96
C ALA A 127 9.01 1.01 -7.93
N THR A 128 8.97 -0.28 -7.53
CA THR A 128 10.12 -1.18 -7.54
C THR A 128 9.72 -2.61 -7.89
N SER A 129 10.65 -3.36 -8.48
CA SER A 129 10.52 -4.79 -8.72
C SER A 129 11.66 -5.56 -8.04
N ALA A 130 11.57 -6.89 -8.06
CA ALA A 130 12.60 -7.75 -7.47
C ALA A 130 14.00 -7.49 -8.03
N GLU A 131 14.09 -7.23 -9.33
CA GLU A 131 15.37 -6.95 -10.02
C GLU A 131 15.96 -5.58 -9.65
N ALA A 132 15.10 -4.58 -9.42
CA ALA A 132 15.50 -3.21 -9.13
C ALA A 132 15.73 -2.96 -7.62
N TYR A 133 15.29 -3.88 -6.75
CA TYR A 133 15.39 -3.70 -5.31
C TYR A 133 16.74 -4.19 -4.78
N SER A 134 17.63 -3.26 -4.46
CA SER A 134 18.76 -3.55 -3.58
C SER A 134 18.40 -3.17 -2.14
N ALA A 135 18.51 -4.10 -1.21
CA ALA A 135 18.10 -3.92 0.20
C ALA A 135 18.97 -2.88 0.96
N HIS A 136 20.13 -2.53 0.42
CA HIS A 136 21.10 -1.70 1.13
C HIS A 136 20.61 -0.25 1.32
N GLY A 137 20.52 0.18 2.58
CA GLY A 137 20.21 1.57 2.95
C GLY A 137 18.76 1.99 2.81
N LYS A 138 17.83 1.06 2.54
CA LYS A 138 16.39 1.34 2.47
C LYS A 138 15.72 1.03 3.81
N SER A 139 14.80 1.93 4.21
CA SER A 139 14.01 1.80 5.43
C SER A 139 12.53 2.05 5.10
N PRO A 140 11.83 1.06 4.49
CA PRO A 140 10.47 1.22 4.06
C PRO A 140 9.52 1.51 5.22
N HIS A 141 8.69 2.55 5.06
CA HIS A 141 7.57 2.87 5.93
C HIS A 141 6.26 2.30 5.38
N GLY A 142 6.04 2.44 4.09
CA GLY A 142 4.88 1.90 3.37
C GLY A 142 5.31 0.96 2.24
N ILE A 143 4.73 -0.22 2.19
CA ILE A 143 5.00 -1.21 1.15
C ILE A 143 3.66 -1.68 0.61
N ILE A 144 3.42 -1.48 -0.67
CA ILE A 144 2.20 -1.89 -1.36
C ILE A 144 2.56 -2.97 -2.37
N PHE A 145 2.11 -4.19 -2.14
CA PHE A 145 2.14 -5.26 -3.14
C PHE A 145 0.79 -5.29 -3.85
N ASP A 146 0.77 -4.90 -5.11
CA ASP A 146 -0.39 -5.10 -5.99
C ASP A 146 -0.26 -6.42 -6.72
N GLU A 147 -1.37 -7.18 -6.79
CA GLU A 147 -1.44 -8.51 -7.38
C GLU A 147 -0.36 -9.47 -6.84
N LEU A 148 -0.32 -9.66 -5.51
CA LEU A 148 0.69 -10.50 -4.83
C LEU A 148 0.82 -11.91 -5.44
N HIS A 149 -0.26 -12.45 -6.02
CA HIS A 149 -0.26 -13.77 -6.68
C HIS A 149 0.65 -13.84 -7.92
N THR A 150 1.07 -12.69 -8.48
CA THR A 150 1.97 -12.65 -9.65
C THR A 150 3.45 -12.64 -9.27
N GLN A 151 3.78 -12.61 -7.97
CA GLN A 151 5.17 -12.63 -7.54
C GLN A 151 5.85 -13.95 -7.93
N PRO A 152 6.98 -13.91 -8.65
CA PRO A 152 7.65 -15.14 -9.12
C PRO A 152 8.26 -15.96 -7.97
N ASN A 153 8.56 -15.29 -6.86
CA ASN A 153 9.10 -15.90 -5.63
C ASN A 153 8.94 -14.94 -4.46
N ARG A 154 9.38 -15.36 -3.28
CA ARG A 154 9.27 -14.56 -2.04
C ARG A 154 10.40 -13.53 -1.82
N MET A 155 11.42 -13.48 -2.69
CA MET A 155 12.63 -12.69 -2.44
C MET A 155 12.34 -11.19 -2.21
N LEU A 156 11.49 -10.56 -3.05
CA LEU A 156 11.12 -9.17 -2.88
C LEU A 156 10.33 -8.94 -1.60
N TRP A 157 9.41 -9.84 -1.28
CA TRP A 157 8.64 -9.80 -0.04
C TRP A 157 9.57 -9.82 1.19
N ASP A 158 10.46 -10.80 1.28
CA ASP A 158 11.38 -10.95 2.41
C ASP A 158 12.34 -9.76 2.54
N ALA A 159 12.87 -9.27 1.41
CA ALA A 159 13.76 -8.13 1.38
C ALA A 159 13.07 -6.84 1.89
N MET A 160 11.81 -6.62 1.48
CA MET A 160 11.02 -5.48 1.94
C MET A 160 10.67 -5.57 3.43
N LEU A 161 10.32 -6.77 3.91
CA LEU A 161 10.03 -6.98 5.32
C LEU A 161 11.25 -6.75 6.22
N THR A 162 12.42 -7.20 5.78
CA THR A 162 13.68 -7.03 6.52
C THR A 162 14.05 -5.54 6.65
N GLY A 163 13.87 -4.74 5.58
CA GLY A 163 14.22 -3.32 5.57
C GLY A 163 13.38 -2.43 6.49
N ARG A 164 12.19 -2.87 6.89
CA ARG A 164 11.24 -2.04 7.67
C ARG A 164 11.60 -1.88 9.16
N GLY A 165 12.54 -2.66 9.68
CA GLY A 165 12.83 -2.77 11.12
C GLY A 165 13.22 -1.46 11.83
N ALA A 166 13.70 -0.46 11.09
CA ALA A 166 14.07 0.85 11.64
C ALA A 166 12.89 1.83 11.78
N ARG A 167 11.68 1.48 11.32
CA ARG A 167 10.50 2.35 11.35
C ARG A 167 9.62 2.06 12.55
N ARG A 168 9.05 3.11 13.12
CA ARG A 168 8.19 2.99 14.31
C ARG A 168 6.90 2.22 14.01
N GLN A 169 6.25 2.51 12.87
CA GLN A 169 4.97 1.90 12.50
C GLN A 169 4.85 1.59 11.00
N PRO A 170 5.77 0.79 10.43
CA PRO A 170 5.71 0.46 9.02
C PRO A 170 4.45 -0.37 8.71
N LEU A 171 3.93 -0.25 7.49
CA LEU A 171 2.79 -1.01 7.01
C LEU A 171 3.10 -1.68 5.68
N VAL A 172 2.85 -2.97 5.61
CA VAL A 172 2.82 -3.75 4.36
C VAL A 172 1.37 -4.00 4.01
N VAL A 173 0.97 -3.63 2.80
CA VAL A 173 -0.36 -3.92 2.25
C VAL A 173 -0.17 -4.81 1.03
N ALA A 174 -0.66 -6.03 1.10
CA ALA A 174 -0.79 -6.91 -0.06
C ALA A 174 -2.24 -6.91 -0.51
N ILE A 175 -2.50 -6.40 -1.70
CA ILE A 175 -3.83 -6.40 -2.30
C ILE A 175 -3.81 -7.27 -3.55
N THR A 176 -4.72 -8.24 -3.65
CA THR A 176 -4.63 -9.27 -4.68
C THR A 176 -6.00 -9.87 -5.01
N THR A 177 -6.05 -10.63 -6.09
CA THR A 177 -7.07 -11.65 -6.31
C THR A 177 -6.55 -13.00 -5.82
N ALA A 178 -7.45 -13.98 -5.64
CA ALA A 178 -7.06 -15.33 -5.30
C ALA A 178 -6.03 -15.88 -6.28
N GLY A 179 -4.95 -16.42 -5.76
CA GLY A 179 -3.92 -17.11 -6.54
C GLY A 179 -4.24 -18.59 -6.75
N HIS A 180 -3.58 -19.21 -7.72
CA HIS A 180 -3.70 -20.65 -8.00
C HIS A 180 -2.54 -21.48 -7.44
N ASP A 181 -1.38 -20.85 -7.24
CA ASP A 181 -0.17 -21.52 -6.77
C ASP A 181 -0.14 -21.59 -5.23
N ARG A 182 -0.26 -22.83 -4.73
CA ARG A 182 -0.23 -23.12 -3.29
C ARG A 182 1.17 -23.16 -2.68
N SER A 183 2.21 -22.98 -3.46
CA SER A 183 3.59 -22.83 -2.98
C SER A 183 4.04 -21.36 -2.88
N SER A 184 3.19 -20.43 -3.32
CA SER A 184 3.51 -19.00 -3.39
C SER A 184 3.37 -18.28 -2.05
N ILE A 185 4.02 -17.12 -1.94
CA ILE A 185 3.84 -16.20 -0.82
C ILE A 185 2.37 -15.71 -0.71
N CYS A 186 1.65 -15.63 -1.83
CA CYS A 186 0.24 -15.27 -1.83
C CYS A 186 -0.60 -16.31 -1.08
N TRP A 187 -0.33 -17.60 -1.30
CA TRP A 187 -1.01 -18.67 -0.58
C TRP A 187 -0.69 -18.69 0.92
N GLU A 188 0.57 -18.47 1.27
CA GLU A 188 0.97 -18.33 2.70
C GLU A 188 0.19 -17.20 3.39
N MET A 189 0.06 -16.04 2.73
CA MET A 189 -0.70 -14.91 3.26
C MET A 189 -2.20 -15.17 3.30
N HIS A 190 -2.75 -15.90 2.33
CA HIS A 190 -4.14 -16.35 2.34
C HIS A 190 -4.44 -17.25 3.55
N GLN A 191 -3.59 -18.25 3.80
CA GLN A 191 -3.76 -19.13 4.96
C GLN A 191 -3.64 -18.36 6.29
N ARG A 192 -2.71 -17.42 6.37
CA ARG A 192 -2.55 -16.54 7.54
C ARG A 192 -3.77 -15.65 7.74
N ALA A 193 -4.37 -15.14 6.66
CA ALA A 193 -5.60 -14.37 6.72
C ALA A 193 -6.78 -15.20 7.22
N ALA A 194 -6.96 -16.41 6.71
CA ALA A 194 -7.99 -17.33 7.17
C ALA A 194 -7.84 -17.65 8.66
N ALA A 195 -6.62 -17.88 9.13
CA ALA A 195 -6.34 -18.13 10.55
C ALA A 195 -6.63 -16.89 11.43
N ALA A 196 -6.25 -15.69 10.98
CA ALA A 196 -6.49 -14.44 11.71
C ALA A 196 -7.98 -14.07 11.74
N ILE A 197 -8.75 -14.39 10.71
CA ILE A 197 -10.22 -14.22 10.69
C ILE A 197 -10.88 -15.17 11.69
N ALA A 198 -10.43 -16.43 11.74
CA ALA A 198 -10.96 -17.43 12.64
C ALA A 198 -10.59 -17.14 14.11
N ASN A 199 -9.40 -16.62 14.38
CA ASN A 199 -8.90 -16.23 15.70
C ASN A 199 -8.08 -14.93 15.63
N PRO A 200 -8.71 -13.76 15.82
CA PRO A 200 -8.04 -12.45 15.71
C PRO A 200 -6.88 -12.23 16.70
N ASP A 201 -6.83 -12.97 17.79
CA ASP A 201 -5.77 -12.85 18.79
C ASP A 201 -4.55 -13.71 18.48
N SER A 202 -4.64 -14.63 17.53
CA SER A 202 -3.51 -15.47 17.11
C SER A 202 -2.38 -14.66 16.48
N ASP A 203 -2.70 -13.56 15.80
CA ASP A 203 -1.74 -12.63 15.21
C ASP A 203 -2.29 -11.19 15.24
N PRO A 204 -2.19 -10.52 16.38
CA PRO A 204 -2.81 -9.21 16.58
C PRO A 204 -2.21 -8.09 15.71
N THR A 205 -1.12 -8.36 14.99
CA THR A 205 -0.45 -7.39 14.11
C THR A 205 -0.77 -7.60 12.63
N PHE A 206 -1.49 -8.65 12.31
CA PHE A 206 -1.89 -9.01 10.95
C PHE A 206 -3.37 -8.72 10.72
N TYR A 207 -3.67 -8.11 9.58
CA TYR A 207 -5.02 -7.85 9.11
C TYR A 207 -5.30 -8.71 7.88
N GLY A 208 -6.32 -9.54 7.93
CA GLY A 208 -6.76 -10.38 6.82
C GLY A 208 -8.23 -10.10 6.43
N VAL A 209 -8.53 -9.95 5.16
CA VAL A 209 -9.88 -9.78 4.60
C VAL A 209 -9.95 -10.21 3.16
#